data_3b1679b96ed3f258a72d1c0952bb5499
#
_entry.id   3b1679b96ed3f258a72d1c0952bb5499
#
_cell.length_a   1.000
_cell.length_b   1.000
_cell.length_c   1.000
_cell.angle_alpha   90.00
_cell.angle_beta   90.00
_cell.angle_gamma   90.00
#
_symmetry.space_group_name_H-M   'P 1'
#
loop_
_entity.id
_entity.type
_entity.pdbx_description
1 polymer ?
#
loop_
_entity_poly.entity_id
_entity_poly.type
_entity_poly.pdbx_seq_one_letter_code
_entity_poly.pdbx_strand_id
1 'polypeptide(L)'
;MADSGVVINSPRQTAAATMHTNRGDIKIALFGNHAPKTVANFVGLAQGTKEYSTQNASGGPSGPFYDGVVFHRVIQGFMIQGGDPTGTGRGGPGYQFADEFHPELQFDKPYLLAMANAGPGTNGSQFFITVGKTPHLNRRHTIFGEVTDPKSQKVVEAISTTPTDGNDRPTEPVVIESITIS
;
A
#
# COMPACT_ATOMS: atom_id res chain seq x y z
N MET A 1 21.16 7.38 -13.18
CA MET A 1 20.56 8.67 -13.20
C MET A 1 19.10 8.60 -13.67
N ALA A 2 18.29 9.36 -13.05
CA ALA A 2 16.90 9.43 -13.44
C ALA A 2 16.72 10.34 -14.64
N ASP A 3 16.00 9.93 -15.65
CA ASP A 3 15.76 10.72 -16.85
C ASP A 3 14.30 10.69 -17.27
N SER A 4 13.52 9.72 -16.91
CA SER A 4 12.11 9.59 -17.31
C SER A 4 11.15 9.73 -16.15
N GLY A 5 11.54 10.43 -15.09
CA GLY A 5 10.73 10.62 -13.91
C GLY A 5 10.81 9.48 -12.90
N VAL A 6 11.46 8.39 -13.24
CA VAL A 6 11.67 7.26 -12.32
C VAL A 6 13.02 7.42 -11.65
N VAL A 7 13.01 7.51 -10.33
CA VAL A 7 14.23 7.56 -9.52
C VAL A 7 14.52 6.16 -9.01
N ILE A 8 15.64 5.58 -9.46
CA ILE A 8 16.04 4.24 -9.04
C ILE A 8 16.84 4.35 -7.76
N ASN A 9 16.21 4.04 -6.62
CA ASN A 9 16.81 4.10 -5.30
C ASN A 9 17.32 2.75 -4.81
N SER A 10 17.04 1.67 -5.57
CA SER A 10 17.36 0.30 -5.18
C SER A 10 17.44 -0.55 -6.45
N PRO A 11 18.36 -1.57 -6.51
CA PRO A 11 18.37 -2.52 -7.61
C PRO A 11 17.06 -3.31 -7.76
N ARG A 12 16.23 -3.34 -6.72
CA ARG A 12 14.94 -4.03 -6.73
C ARG A 12 13.83 -3.21 -7.36
N GLN A 13 14.02 -1.90 -7.45
CA GLN A 13 12.98 -0.99 -7.91
C GLN A 13 12.77 -1.10 -9.41
N THR A 14 11.52 -1.28 -9.84
CA THR A 14 11.13 -1.30 -11.25
C THR A 14 10.23 -0.14 -11.61
N ALA A 15 9.60 0.49 -10.64
CA ALA A 15 8.73 1.64 -10.82
C ALA A 15 8.61 2.37 -9.47
N ALA A 16 7.94 3.50 -9.46
CA ALA A 16 7.65 4.26 -8.25
C ALA A 16 6.17 4.63 -8.19
N ALA A 17 5.64 4.69 -6.98
CA ALA A 17 4.32 5.22 -6.72
C ALA A 17 4.45 6.39 -5.75
N THR A 18 3.63 7.43 -5.94
CA THR A 18 3.49 8.50 -4.96
C THR A 18 2.05 8.54 -4.50
N MET A 19 1.83 8.24 -3.22
CA MET A 19 0.51 8.40 -2.60
C MET A 19 0.39 9.86 -2.14
N HIS A 20 -0.55 10.58 -2.72
CA HIS A 20 -0.85 11.95 -2.33
C HIS A 20 -1.91 11.90 -1.24
N THR A 21 -1.48 12.05 0.02
CA THR A 21 -2.41 11.99 1.15
C THR A 21 -2.66 13.39 1.72
N ASN A 22 -3.74 13.52 2.50
CA ASN A 22 -4.02 14.77 3.21
C ASN A 22 -3.05 15.04 4.36
N ARG A 23 -2.06 14.16 4.54
CA ARG A 23 -0.98 14.33 5.54
C ARG A 23 0.38 14.51 4.87
N GLY A 24 0.46 14.48 3.54
CA GLY A 24 1.69 14.62 2.76
C GLY A 24 1.86 13.47 1.78
N ASP A 25 2.91 13.56 0.96
CA ASP A 25 3.20 12.58 -0.08
C ASP A 25 4.05 11.45 0.48
N ILE A 26 3.72 10.23 0.04
CA ILE A 26 4.50 9.03 0.35
C ILE A 26 5.01 8.45 -0.96
N LYS A 27 6.32 8.55 -1.20
CA LYS A 27 6.98 7.99 -2.38
C LYS A 27 7.45 6.59 -2.07
N ILE A 28 7.09 5.63 -2.93
CA ILE A 28 7.33 4.21 -2.70
C ILE A 28 8.03 3.61 -3.90
N ALA A 29 9.13 2.89 -3.65
CA ALA A 29 9.77 2.06 -4.67
C ALA A 29 8.97 0.76 -4.81
N LEU A 30 8.64 0.36 -6.04
CA LEU A 30 7.90 -0.86 -6.33
C LEU A 30 8.82 -1.93 -6.88
N PHE A 31 8.61 -3.19 -6.48
CA PHE A 31 9.48 -4.33 -6.78
C PHE A 31 8.81 -5.29 -7.78
N GLY A 32 8.69 -4.84 -9.03
CA GLY A 32 7.95 -5.58 -10.05
C GLY A 32 8.60 -6.90 -10.49
N ASN A 33 9.91 -7.07 -10.27
CA ASN A 33 10.57 -8.35 -10.57
C ASN A 33 10.39 -9.38 -9.46
N HIS A 34 10.29 -8.91 -8.21
CA HIS A 34 10.12 -9.78 -7.04
C HIS A 34 8.67 -10.18 -6.81
N ALA A 35 7.73 -9.30 -7.17
CA ALA A 35 6.30 -9.51 -6.99
C ALA A 35 5.53 -8.98 -8.21
N PRO A 36 5.70 -9.60 -9.39
CA PRO A 36 5.18 -9.04 -10.65
C PRO A 36 3.66 -8.91 -10.69
N LYS A 37 2.92 -9.90 -10.22
CA LYS A 37 1.45 -9.86 -10.24
C LYS A 37 0.93 -8.85 -9.22
N THR A 38 1.56 -8.77 -8.07
CA THR A 38 1.17 -7.85 -7.00
C THR A 38 1.39 -6.40 -7.43
N VAL A 39 2.56 -6.10 -8.01
CA VAL A 39 2.85 -4.75 -8.51
C VAL A 39 1.92 -4.39 -9.65
N ALA A 40 1.69 -5.31 -10.61
CA ALA A 40 0.76 -5.07 -11.72
C ALA A 40 -0.66 -4.77 -11.22
N ASN A 41 -1.12 -5.51 -10.20
CA ASN A 41 -2.41 -5.28 -9.58
C ASN A 41 -2.49 -3.89 -8.94
N PHE A 42 -1.51 -3.54 -8.13
CA PHE A 42 -1.48 -2.25 -7.44
C PHE A 42 -1.43 -1.09 -8.44
N VAL A 43 -0.56 -1.17 -9.44
CA VAL A 43 -0.43 -0.13 -10.48
C VAL A 43 -1.73 -0.01 -11.27
N GLY A 44 -2.30 -1.14 -11.69
CA GLY A 44 -3.55 -1.13 -12.47
C GLY A 44 -4.72 -0.54 -11.70
N LEU A 45 -4.85 -0.88 -10.42
CA LEU A 45 -5.88 -0.29 -9.57
C LEU A 45 -5.64 1.21 -9.35
N ALA A 46 -4.39 1.60 -9.09
CA ALA A 46 -4.04 3.00 -8.86
C ALA A 46 -4.35 3.88 -10.07
N GLN A 47 -4.05 3.40 -11.27
CA GLN A 47 -4.27 4.12 -12.53
C GLN A 47 -5.70 3.97 -13.07
N GLY A 48 -6.47 3.02 -12.56
CA GLY A 48 -7.81 2.74 -13.07
C GLY A 48 -7.82 1.93 -14.35
N THR A 49 -6.72 1.29 -14.70
CA THR A 49 -6.60 0.48 -15.93
C THR A 49 -6.96 -0.99 -15.70
N LYS A 50 -7.03 -1.42 -14.45
CA LYS A 50 -7.44 -2.79 -14.09
C LYS A 50 -8.91 -2.79 -13.72
N GLU A 51 -9.66 -3.73 -14.30
CA GLU A 51 -11.08 -3.90 -13.98
C GLU A 51 -11.27 -4.44 -12.57
N TYR A 52 -12.34 -3.98 -11.94
CA TYR A 52 -12.81 -4.48 -10.65
C TYR A 52 -14.33 -4.50 -10.64
N SER A 53 -14.92 -5.33 -9.77
CA SER A 53 -16.36 -5.57 -9.77
C SER A 53 -17.09 -4.93 -8.60
N THR A 54 -16.37 -4.18 -7.75
CA THR A 54 -16.95 -3.45 -6.63
C THR A 54 -16.99 -1.96 -6.96
N GLN A 55 -17.67 -1.18 -6.13
CA GLN A 55 -17.65 0.28 -6.27
C GLN A 55 -16.38 0.84 -5.62
N ASN A 56 -15.80 1.88 -6.24
CA ASN A 56 -14.71 2.63 -5.63
C ASN A 56 -15.23 3.56 -4.52
N ALA A 57 -14.32 4.27 -3.85
CA ALA A 57 -14.69 5.14 -2.72
C ALA A 57 -15.64 6.29 -3.13
N SER A 58 -15.64 6.68 -4.41
CA SER A 58 -16.56 7.68 -4.94
C SER A 58 -17.93 7.11 -5.35
N GLY A 59 -18.12 5.80 -5.21
CA GLY A 59 -19.37 5.13 -5.57
C GLY A 59 -19.44 4.71 -7.02
N GLY A 60 -18.35 4.89 -7.81
CA GLY A 60 -18.31 4.55 -9.22
C GLY A 60 -17.80 3.12 -9.48
N PRO A 61 -18.09 2.58 -10.66
CA PRO A 61 -17.71 1.20 -11.01
C PRO A 61 -16.34 1.09 -11.68
N SER A 62 -15.67 2.19 -11.98
CA SER A 62 -14.40 2.22 -12.70
C SER A 62 -13.60 3.48 -12.35
N GLY A 63 -12.38 3.57 -12.89
CA GLY A 63 -11.45 4.66 -12.61
C GLY A 63 -10.45 4.32 -11.52
N PRO A 64 -9.62 5.28 -11.11
CA PRO A 64 -8.60 5.04 -10.07
C PRO A 64 -9.22 4.53 -8.77
N PHE A 65 -8.85 3.30 -8.42
CA PHE A 65 -9.50 2.57 -7.32
C PHE A 65 -9.17 3.14 -5.94
N TYR A 66 -7.96 3.67 -5.78
CA TYR A 66 -7.48 4.14 -4.48
C TYR A 66 -7.81 5.60 -4.18
N ASP A 67 -8.39 6.34 -5.13
CA ASP A 67 -8.74 7.74 -4.90
C ASP A 67 -9.83 7.84 -3.82
N GLY A 68 -9.56 8.62 -2.78
CA GLY A 68 -10.49 8.83 -1.67
C GLY A 68 -10.49 7.74 -0.61
N VAL A 69 -9.61 6.75 -0.72
CA VAL A 69 -9.55 5.63 0.23
C VAL A 69 -8.77 6.04 1.47
N VAL A 70 -9.24 5.62 2.64
CA VAL A 70 -8.63 5.99 3.92
C VAL A 70 -7.69 4.90 4.44
N PHE A 71 -6.75 5.31 5.30
CA PHE A 71 -6.04 4.35 6.15
C PHE A 71 -6.96 4.03 7.33
N HIS A 72 -7.65 2.90 7.23
CA HIS A 72 -8.70 2.54 8.20
C HIS A 72 -8.18 1.85 9.45
N ARG A 73 -6.93 1.40 9.45
CA ARG A 73 -6.32 0.72 10.60
C ARG A 73 -4.88 1.20 10.75
N VAL A 74 -4.60 1.81 11.89
CA VAL A 74 -3.29 2.39 12.21
C VAL A 74 -2.88 1.93 13.60
N ILE A 75 -1.73 1.27 13.69
CA ILE A 75 -1.20 0.79 14.96
C ILE A 75 0.22 1.32 15.10
N GLN A 76 0.42 2.22 16.05
CA GLN A 76 1.72 2.81 16.33
C GLN A 76 2.77 1.73 16.61
N GLY A 77 3.94 1.88 16.00
CA GLY A 77 5.04 0.93 16.16
C GLY A 77 4.89 -0.34 15.32
N PHE A 78 3.77 -0.51 14.62
CA PHE A 78 3.51 -1.70 13.82
C PHE A 78 3.32 -1.38 12.33
N MET A 79 2.17 -0.83 11.96
CA MET A 79 1.88 -0.56 10.54
C MET A 79 0.70 0.41 10.36
N ILE A 80 0.57 0.94 9.14
CA ILE A 80 -0.61 1.67 8.70
C ILE A 80 -1.22 0.91 7.52
N GLN A 81 -2.53 0.69 7.56
CA GLN A 81 -3.23 -0.17 6.58
C GLN A 81 -4.36 0.60 5.91
N GLY A 82 -4.46 0.44 4.60
CA GLY A 82 -5.52 1.03 3.79
C GLY A 82 -5.82 0.18 2.56
N GLY A 83 -6.46 0.79 1.56
CA GLY A 83 -6.71 0.12 0.28
C GLY A 83 -8.10 -0.50 0.15
N ASP A 84 -8.96 -0.35 1.15
CA ASP A 84 -10.34 -0.81 1.09
C ASP A 84 -11.26 0.38 0.78
N PRO A 85 -11.94 0.38 -0.38
CA PRO A 85 -12.80 1.51 -0.75
C PRO A 85 -13.97 1.73 0.20
N THR A 86 -14.38 0.70 0.96
CA THR A 86 -15.45 0.85 1.97
C THR A 86 -14.94 1.40 3.29
N GLY A 87 -13.62 1.36 3.52
CA GLY A 87 -13.01 1.82 4.76
C GLY A 87 -13.32 0.97 5.98
N THR A 88 -13.89 -0.23 5.80
CA THR A 88 -14.30 -1.12 6.91
C THR A 88 -13.28 -2.20 7.23
N GLY A 89 -12.33 -2.43 6.34
CA GLY A 89 -11.38 -3.55 6.41
C GLY A 89 -11.92 -4.83 5.76
N ARG A 90 -13.14 -4.81 5.24
CA ARG A 90 -13.80 -5.99 4.64
C ARG A 90 -13.98 -5.87 3.13
N GLY A 91 -13.73 -4.70 2.55
CA GLY A 91 -13.92 -4.46 1.13
C GLY A 91 -12.67 -4.79 0.33
N GLY A 92 -12.84 -4.79 -0.99
CA GLY A 92 -11.78 -5.06 -1.92
C GLY A 92 -12.28 -4.91 -3.36
N PRO A 93 -11.50 -5.39 -4.34
CA PRO A 93 -11.82 -5.19 -5.76
C PRO A 93 -12.76 -6.23 -6.34
N GLY A 94 -13.22 -7.20 -5.55
CA GLY A 94 -14.12 -8.25 -6.00
C GLY A 94 -13.41 -9.49 -6.54
N TYR A 95 -12.09 -9.58 -6.39
CA TYR A 95 -11.30 -10.75 -6.77
C TYR A 95 -10.18 -10.97 -5.76
N GLN A 96 -9.55 -12.13 -5.85
CA GLN A 96 -8.40 -12.49 -5.03
C GLN A 96 -7.31 -13.07 -5.91
N PHE A 97 -6.05 -12.95 -5.50
CA PHE A 97 -4.92 -13.54 -6.22
C PHE A 97 -3.86 -14.08 -5.25
N ALA A 98 -2.98 -14.92 -5.81
CA ALA A 98 -1.99 -15.68 -5.03
C ALA A 98 -0.90 -14.80 -4.44
N ASP A 99 -0.29 -15.29 -3.36
CA ASP A 99 0.88 -14.68 -2.76
C ASP A 99 2.12 -14.81 -3.66
N GLU A 100 3.04 -13.86 -3.52
CA GLU A 100 4.31 -13.87 -4.24
C GLU A 100 5.45 -13.62 -3.23
N PHE A 101 5.81 -14.67 -2.50
CA PHE A 101 6.89 -14.57 -1.52
C PHE A 101 8.24 -14.71 -2.23
N HIS A 102 9.16 -13.81 -1.93
CA HIS A 102 10.50 -13.84 -2.48
C HIS A 102 11.52 -13.88 -1.33
N PRO A 103 12.51 -14.78 -1.37
CA PRO A 103 13.45 -14.94 -0.26
C PRO A 103 14.31 -13.70 0.02
N GLU A 104 14.49 -12.82 -0.95
CA GLU A 104 15.21 -11.56 -0.75
C GLU A 104 14.39 -10.50 -0.01
N LEU A 105 13.09 -10.70 0.13
CA LEU A 105 12.19 -9.74 0.76
C LEU A 105 11.70 -10.31 2.09
N GLN A 106 12.19 -9.72 3.17
CA GLN A 106 11.88 -10.12 4.54
C GLN A 106 11.42 -8.90 5.33
N PHE A 107 10.55 -9.11 6.31
CA PHE A 107 10.06 -8.06 7.21
C PHE A 107 11.11 -7.77 8.30
N ASP A 108 12.31 -7.38 7.89
CA ASP A 108 13.47 -7.16 8.78
C ASP A 108 13.79 -5.67 9.02
N LYS A 109 12.96 -4.78 8.52
CA LYS A 109 13.12 -3.32 8.67
C LYS A 109 11.76 -2.64 8.52
N PRO A 110 11.65 -1.34 8.93
CA PRO A 110 10.42 -0.58 8.71
C PRO A 110 10.27 -0.14 7.26
N TYR A 111 9.10 0.43 6.97
CA TYR A 111 8.76 1.09 5.71
C TYR A 111 8.59 0.16 4.52
N LEU A 112 8.25 -1.09 4.77
CA LEU A 112 7.94 -2.05 3.71
C LEU A 112 6.45 -1.99 3.36
N LEU A 113 6.16 -1.99 2.06
CA LEU A 113 4.80 -2.05 1.52
C LEU A 113 4.46 -3.50 1.22
N ALA A 114 3.38 -3.97 1.79
CA ALA A 114 2.95 -5.37 1.64
C ALA A 114 1.44 -5.48 1.52
N MET A 115 0.96 -6.62 1.02
CA MET A 115 -0.47 -6.88 0.88
C MET A 115 -1.07 -7.40 2.18
N ALA A 116 -2.15 -6.76 2.62
CA ALA A 116 -3.02 -7.34 3.63
C ALA A 116 -3.80 -8.51 3.02
N ASN A 117 -4.16 -9.49 3.85
CA ASN A 117 -4.95 -10.64 3.39
C ASN A 117 -5.71 -11.26 4.57
N ALA A 118 -6.57 -12.22 4.23
CA ALA A 118 -7.35 -13.01 5.20
C ALA A 118 -6.88 -14.48 5.21
N GLY A 119 -5.61 -14.71 4.89
CA GLY A 119 -5.01 -16.04 4.79
C GLY A 119 -4.36 -16.26 3.43
N PRO A 120 -3.81 -17.45 3.17
CA PRO A 120 -3.11 -17.72 1.92
C PRO A 120 -3.96 -17.45 0.68
N GLY A 121 -3.38 -16.75 -0.31
CA GLY A 121 -4.00 -16.55 -1.60
C GLY A 121 -5.21 -15.64 -1.62
N THR A 122 -5.35 -14.75 -0.63
CA THR A 122 -6.54 -13.87 -0.54
C THR A 122 -6.18 -12.39 -0.75
N ASN A 123 -5.16 -12.11 -1.55
CA ASN A 123 -4.78 -10.74 -1.86
C ASN A 123 -5.83 -10.07 -2.75
N GLY A 124 -6.13 -8.82 -2.48
CA GLY A 124 -7.07 -8.02 -3.26
C GLY A 124 -6.55 -6.62 -3.50
N SER A 125 -7.01 -5.65 -2.71
CA SER A 125 -6.57 -4.26 -2.83
C SER A 125 -5.96 -3.69 -1.56
N GLN A 126 -6.22 -4.29 -0.41
CA GLN A 126 -5.73 -3.76 0.86
C GLN A 126 -4.22 -3.99 1.01
N PHE A 127 -3.55 -2.98 1.52
CA PHE A 127 -2.10 -3.00 1.74
C PHE A 127 -1.77 -2.35 3.07
N PHE A 128 -0.54 -2.55 3.52
CA PHE A 128 -0.04 -1.86 4.70
C PHE A 128 1.42 -1.45 4.50
N ILE A 129 1.84 -0.44 5.25
CA ILE A 129 3.23 -0.01 5.31
C ILE A 129 3.68 -0.19 6.75
N THR A 130 4.76 -0.95 6.96
CA THR A 130 5.28 -1.22 8.29
C THR A 130 6.03 0.00 8.83
N VAL A 131 6.02 0.15 10.15
CA VAL A 131 6.81 1.19 10.84
C VAL A 131 7.78 0.58 11.85
N GLY A 132 7.95 -0.74 11.82
CA GLY A 132 8.89 -1.48 12.64
C GLY A 132 9.27 -2.78 11.97
N LYS A 133 10.12 -3.56 12.63
CA LYS A 133 10.45 -4.91 12.20
C LYS A 133 9.29 -5.83 12.57
N THR A 134 8.81 -6.61 11.60
CA THR A 134 7.67 -7.51 11.79
C THR A 134 7.96 -8.90 11.23
N PRO A 135 9.00 -9.59 11.73
CA PRO A 135 9.44 -10.86 11.15
C PRO A 135 8.38 -11.96 11.22
N HIS A 136 7.41 -11.85 12.12
CA HIS A 136 6.29 -12.78 12.19
C HIS A 136 5.37 -12.74 10.97
N LEU A 137 5.51 -11.74 10.10
CA LEU A 137 4.75 -11.63 8.86
C LEU A 137 5.43 -12.29 7.66
N ASN A 138 6.68 -12.72 7.81
CA ASN A 138 7.41 -13.40 6.74
C ASN A 138 6.63 -14.61 6.24
N ARG A 139 6.53 -14.74 4.91
CA ARG A 139 5.81 -15.81 4.21
C ARG A 139 4.31 -15.88 4.53
N ARG A 140 3.76 -14.77 5.02
CA ARG A 140 2.32 -14.61 5.25
C ARG A 140 1.74 -13.46 4.45
N HIS A 141 2.58 -12.47 4.13
CA HIS A 141 2.19 -11.29 3.35
C HIS A 141 3.21 -11.01 2.28
N THR A 142 2.75 -10.68 1.08
CA THR A 142 3.61 -10.36 -0.05
C THR A 142 4.17 -8.95 0.08
N ILE A 143 5.49 -8.85 0.20
CA ILE A 143 6.20 -7.56 0.16
C ILE A 143 6.38 -7.17 -1.30
N PHE A 144 5.97 -5.95 -1.68
CA PHE A 144 6.10 -5.51 -3.07
C PHE A 144 6.64 -4.08 -3.23
N GLY A 145 7.03 -3.44 -2.15
CA GLY A 145 7.61 -2.10 -2.22
C GLY A 145 8.27 -1.66 -0.93
N GLU A 146 8.86 -0.47 -0.98
CA GLU A 146 9.54 0.12 0.17
C GLU A 146 9.52 1.64 0.07
N VAL A 147 9.31 2.32 1.19
CA VAL A 147 9.45 3.78 1.30
C VAL A 147 10.90 4.08 1.66
N THR A 148 11.68 4.55 0.68
CA THR A 148 13.11 4.81 0.86
C THR A 148 13.44 6.29 1.07
N ASP A 149 12.55 7.18 0.68
CA ASP A 149 12.72 8.62 0.79
C ASP A 149 12.52 9.07 2.24
N PRO A 150 13.52 9.74 2.87
CA PRO A 150 13.40 10.14 4.28
C PRO A 150 12.21 11.06 4.57
N LYS A 151 11.85 11.94 3.64
CA LYS A 151 10.71 12.84 3.81
C LYS A 151 9.40 12.05 3.81
N SER A 152 9.27 11.05 2.94
CA SER A 152 8.11 10.17 2.89
C SER A 152 8.03 9.27 4.13
N GLN A 153 9.17 8.80 4.64
CA GLN A 153 9.22 8.04 5.89
C GLN A 153 8.67 8.85 7.06
N LYS A 154 8.95 10.15 7.11
CA LYS A 154 8.40 11.03 8.14
C LYS A 154 6.88 11.16 8.04
N VAL A 155 6.34 11.18 6.82
CA VAL A 155 4.88 11.20 6.61
C VAL A 155 4.26 9.90 7.14
N VAL A 156 4.86 8.75 6.83
CA VAL A 156 4.40 7.45 7.33
C VAL A 156 4.41 7.42 8.86
N GLU A 157 5.49 7.89 9.48
CA GLU A 157 5.61 7.95 10.95
C GLU A 157 4.55 8.87 11.56
N ALA A 158 4.31 10.03 10.95
CA ALA A 158 3.29 10.97 11.43
C ALA A 158 1.89 10.34 11.36
N ILE A 159 1.59 9.60 10.30
CA ILE A 159 0.31 8.89 10.20
C ILE A 159 0.24 7.81 11.28
N SER A 160 1.32 7.07 11.52
CA SER A 160 1.35 5.97 12.49
C SER A 160 1.08 6.41 13.93
N THR A 161 1.31 7.70 14.24
CA THR A 161 1.10 8.27 15.57
C THR A 161 -0.16 9.11 15.68
N THR A 162 -0.98 9.16 14.63
CA THR A 162 -2.23 9.91 14.66
C THR A 162 -3.18 9.31 15.71
N PRO A 163 -4.01 10.13 16.39
CA PRO A 163 -4.97 9.58 17.34
C PRO A 163 -5.94 8.60 16.68
N THR A 164 -6.19 7.48 17.36
CA THR A 164 -7.09 6.43 16.88
C THR A 164 -8.14 6.13 17.93
N ASP A 165 -9.26 5.51 17.50
CA ASP A 165 -10.29 5.02 18.39
C ASP A 165 -9.97 3.61 18.90
N GLY A 166 -10.90 2.98 19.61
CA GLY A 166 -10.72 1.65 20.18
C GLY A 166 -10.56 0.53 19.14
N ASN A 167 -10.83 0.82 17.87
CA ASN A 167 -10.69 -0.13 16.77
C ASN A 167 -9.48 0.19 15.88
N ASP A 168 -8.52 0.97 16.39
CA ASP A 168 -7.31 1.39 15.65
C ASP A 168 -7.61 2.23 14.40
N ARG A 169 -8.76 2.86 14.37
CA ARG A 169 -9.17 3.72 13.26
C ARG A 169 -8.83 5.17 13.59
N PRO A 170 -8.14 5.90 12.68
CA PRO A 170 -7.87 7.32 12.91
C PRO A 170 -9.15 8.11 13.20
N THR A 171 -9.12 8.92 14.27
CA THR A 171 -10.27 9.76 14.63
C THR A 171 -10.50 10.88 13.64
N GLU A 172 -9.42 11.36 13.01
CA GLU A 172 -9.50 12.25 11.86
C GLU A 172 -9.03 11.47 10.63
N PRO A 173 -9.86 11.39 9.57
CA PRO A 173 -9.54 10.55 8.42
C PRO A 173 -8.18 10.89 7.79
N VAL A 174 -7.40 9.86 7.51
CA VAL A 174 -6.18 9.95 6.72
C VAL A 174 -6.53 9.43 5.34
N VAL A 175 -6.58 10.32 4.36
CA VAL A 175 -7.15 10.03 3.04
C VAL A 175 -6.06 10.00 1.97
N ILE A 176 -6.08 8.96 1.15
CA ILE A 176 -5.31 8.92 -0.09
C ILE A 176 -6.12 9.68 -1.13
N GLU A 177 -5.65 10.85 -1.53
CA GLU A 177 -6.35 11.67 -2.52
C GLU A 177 -6.18 11.09 -3.91
N SER A 178 -4.98 10.64 -4.23
CA SER A 178 -4.65 9.96 -5.48
C SER A 178 -3.31 9.25 -5.36
N ILE A 179 -3.01 8.39 -6.34
CA ILE A 179 -1.70 7.73 -6.45
C ILE A 179 -1.17 7.95 -7.86
N THR A 180 0.03 8.50 -7.97
CA THR A 180 0.71 8.71 -9.23
C THR A 180 1.77 7.63 -9.40
N ILE A 181 1.81 6.99 -10.58
CA ILE A 181 2.79 5.97 -10.93
C ILE A 181 3.83 6.56 -11.87
N SER A 182 5.09 6.28 -11.62
CA SER A 182 6.20 6.76 -12.46
C SER A 182 7.32 5.74 -12.65
#